data_2c156e038b9813b7254d488b302242eb
#
_entry.id   2c156e038b9813b7254d488b302242eb
#
_cell.length_a   1.000
_cell.length_b   1.000
_cell.length_c   1.000
_cell.angle_alpha   90.00
_cell.angle_beta   90.00
_cell.angle_gamma   90.00
#
_symmetry.space_group_name_H-M   'P 1'
#
loop_
_entity.id
_entity.type
_entity.pdbx_description
1 polymer ?
#
loop_
_entity_poly.entity_id
_entity_poly.type
_entity_poly.pdbx_seq_one_letter_code
_entity_poly.pdbx_strand_id
1 'polypeptide(L)'
;MKNRITTTRVSTAIVLALAVSTAVASARQSAGVRPSALTTQDYIDIQQLNARYAVAIDECTNNGYDYAALYTDDGWFTTSRNGRQGTRWQGRDKLAEAARGNMKSCDEVPWKGIKHMYVNHVIVPSPEGATGRIDLIAIGLDGDPHKVEHQGHYEDVYVKTAKGWLFKSRIHMLAPGQAAVSSGSKPTGVKK
;
A
#
# COMPACT_ATOMS: atom_id res chain seq x y z
N MET A 1 97.29 50.47 -14.55
CA MET A 1 96.21 50.40 -13.56
C MET A 1 94.99 49.80 -14.21
N LYS A 2 94.64 48.57 -13.95
CA LYS A 2 93.54 47.84 -14.55
C LYS A 2 92.44 47.63 -13.50
N ASN A 3 91.29 48.30 -13.68
CA ASN A 3 90.13 48.09 -12.84
C ASN A 3 89.35 46.86 -13.31
N ARG A 4 89.22 45.89 -12.43
CA ARG A 4 88.37 44.68 -12.64
C ARG A 4 86.95 45.05 -12.08
N ILE A 5 85.99 45.01 -12.93
CA ILE A 5 84.58 45.12 -12.58
C ILE A 5 84.09 43.70 -12.28
N THR A 6 83.69 43.49 -11.05
CA THR A 6 83.13 42.19 -10.61
C THR A 6 81.58 42.26 -10.76
N THR A 7 81.09 41.46 -11.71
CA THR A 7 79.62 41.38 -11.95
C THR A 7 79.03 40.31 -11.02
N THR A 8 78.26 40.77 -10.07
CA THR A 8 77.49 39.88 -9.18
C THR A 8 76.21 39.40 -9.89
N ARG A 9 76.13 38.12 -10.14
CA ARG A 9 74.85 37.49 -10.69
C ARG A 9 73.89 37.29 -9.55
N VAL A 10 72.73 37.98 -9.62
CA VAL A 10 71.58 37.74 -8.76
C VAL A 10 70.77 36.61 -9.38
N SER A 11 70.74 35.46 -8.72
CA SER A 11 69.90 34.32 -9.12
C SER A 11 68.52 34.53 -8.52
N THR A 12 67.54 34.87 -9.39
CA THR A 12 66.14 34.96 -9.01
C THR A 12 65.54 33.54 -8.97
N ALA A 13 65.34 33.04 -7.76
CA ALA A 13 64.62 31.79 -7.55
C ALA A 13 63.12 32.06 -7.72
N ILE A 14 62.50 31.52 -8.77
CA ILE A 14 61.05 31.51 -8.99
C ILE A 14 60.49 30.40 -8.13
N VAL A 15 59.79 30.72 -7.04
CA VAL A 15 59.01 29.75 -6.26
C VAL A 15 57.65 29.60 -6.93
N LEU A 16 57.47 28.49 -7.60
CA LEU A 16 56.19 28.10 -8.22
C LEU A 16 55.30 27.54 -7.09
N ALA A 17 54.36 28.33 -6.57
CA ALA A 17 53.35 27.88 -5.62
C ALA A 17 52.25 27.11 -6.41
N LEU A 18 52.24 25.80 -6.34
CA LEU A 18 51.11 24.98 -6.79
C LEU A 18 49.96 25.13 -5.79
N ALA A 19 48.95 25.91 -6.14
CA ALA A 19 47.68 25.93 -5.42
C ALA A 19 46.90 24.66 -5.80
N VAL A 20 46.90 23.66 -4.93
CA VAL A 20 46.02 22.48 -5.02
C VAL A 20 44.66 22.91 -4.53
N SER A 21 43.78 23.24 -5.46
CA SER A 21 42.35 23.48 -5.18
C SER A 21 41.67 22.12 -4.95
N THR A 22 41.54 21.71 -3.69
CA THR A 22 40.66 20.59 -3.33
C THR A 22 39.21 21.05 -3.47
N ALA A 23 38.61 20.73 -4.61
CA ALA A 23 37.15 20.83 -4.77
C ALA A 23 36.50 19.76 -3.87
N VAL A 24 36.04 20.18 -2.69
CA VAL A 24 35.16 19.37 -1.86
C VAL A 24 33.83 19.31 -2.58
N ALA A 25 33.61 18.24 -3.35
CA ALA A 25 32.29 17.90 -3.88
C ALA A 25 31.40 17.56 -2.68
N SER A 26 30.67 18.53 -2.19
CA SER A 26 29.57 18.29 -1.24
C SER A 26 28.54 17.47 -1.98
N ALA A 27 28.59 16.14 -1.83
CA ALA A 27 27.50 15.26 -2.17
C ALA A 27 26.30 15.71 -1.33
N ARG A 28 25.40 16.49 -1.93
CA ARG A 28 24.07 16.70 -1.38
C ARG A 28 23.41 15.31 -1.39
N GLN A 29 23.54 14.61 -0.26
CA GLN A 29 22.62 13.54 0.05
C GLN A 29 21.23 14.16 -0.04
N SER A 30 20.47 13.76 -1.06
CA SER A 30 19.06 14.06 -1.12
C SER A 30 18.50 13.54 0.21
N ALA A 31 18.13 14.45 1.10
CA ALA A 31 17.47 14.13 2.34
C ALA A 31 16.16 13.41 1.93
N GLY A 32 16.19 12.07 1.96
CA GLY A 32 14.99 11.28 1.74
C GLY A 32 13.93 11.83 2.70
N VAL A 33 12.76 12.14 2.17
CA VAL A 33 11.62 12.59 2.97
C VAL A 33 11.43 11.52 4.05
N ARG A 34 11.76 11.86 5.30
CA ARG A 34 11.50 10.94 6.42
C ARG A 34 10.00 10.81 6.54
N PRO A 35 9.45 9.57 6.61
CA PRO A 35 8.04 9.39 6.89
C PRO A 35 7.69 10.16 8.16
N SER A 36 6.60 10.92 8.14
CA SER A 36 6.09 11.54 9.38
C SER A 36 5.70 10.43 10.35
N ALA A 37 6.07 10.58 11.61
CA ALA A 37 5.66 9.62 12.63
C ALA A 37 4.12 9.61 12.73
N LEU A 38 3.53 8.42 12.78
CA LEU A 38 2.11 8.26 13.05
C LEU A 38 1.83 8.54 14.53
N THR A 39 0.74 9.23 14.81
CA THR A 39 0.22 9.40 16.18
C THR A 39 -0.57 8.16 16.61
N THR A 40 -0.83 8.00 17.90
CA THR A 40 -1.72 6.95 18.41
C THR A 40 -3.10 7.01 17.76
N GLN A 41 -3.63 8.24 17.52
CA GLN A 41 -4.91 8.42 16.85
C GLN A 41 -4.88 7.91 15.40
N ASP A 42 -3.78 8.09 14.68
CA ASP A 42 -3.63 7.57 13.31
C ASP A 42 -3.72 6.04 13.28
N TYR A 43 -3.08 5.35 14.25
CA TYR A 43 -3.20 3.89 14.35
C TYR A 43 -4.65 3.46 14.62
N ILE A 44 -5.36 4.13 15.53
CA ILE A 44 -6.77 3.87 15.84
C ILE A 44 -7.63 4.11 14.59
N ASP A 45 -7.45 5.22 13.90
CA ASP A 45 -8.24 5.58 12.72
C ASP A 45 -8.05 4.58 11.57
N ILE A 46 -6.81 4.10 11.35
CA ILE A 46 -6.52 3.06 10.35
C ILE A 46 -7.15 1.72 10.75
N GLN A 47 -7.12 1.36 12.04
CA GLN A 47 -7.81 0.16 12.51
C GLN A 47 -9.33 0.26 12.31
N GLN A 48 -9.92 1.42 12.60
CA GLN A 48 -11.35 1.69 12.34
C GLN A 48 -11.68 1.67 10.86
N LEU A 49 -10.78 2.14 9.98
CA LEU A 49 -10.95 2.02 8.53
C LEU A 49 -11.05 0.55 8.11
N ASN A 50 -10.19 -0.32 8.64
CA ASN A 50 -10.23 -1.75 8.37
C ASN A 50 -11.49 -2.43 8.93
N ALA A 51 -11.95 -2.04 10.11
CA ALA A 51 -13.21 -2.54 10.67
C ALA A 51 -14.42 -2.15 9.79
N ARG A 52 -14.48 -0.90 9.35
CA ARG A 52 -15.51 -0.43 8.41
C ARG A 52 -15.46 -1.17 7.07
N TYR A 53 -14.27 -1.52 6.60
CA TYR A 53 -14.12 -2.33 5.39
C TYR A 53 -14.78 -3.70 5.55
N ALA A 54 -14.55 -4.40 6.69
CA ALA A 54 -15.19 -5.68 6.94
C ALA A 54 -16.72 -5.57 6.89
N VAL A 55 -17.28 -4.59 7.60
CA VAL A 55 -18.73 -4.36 7.60
C VAL A 55 -19.25 -4.03 6.20
N ALA A 56 -18.59 -3.15 5.48
CA ALA A 56 -19.03 -2.71 4.15
C ALA A 56 -19.02 -3.83 3.11
N ILE A 57 -18.04 -4.77 3.18
CA ILE A 57 -17.98 -5.91 2.26
C ILE A 57 -18.97 -7.01 2.66
N ASP A 58 -19.14 -7.28 3.97
CA ASP A 58 -20.02 -8.33 4.48
C ASP A 58 -21.51 -7.99 4.26
N GLU A 59 -21.85 -6.74 4.46
CA GLU A 59 -23.23 -6.28 4.38
C GLU A 59 -23.58 -5.69 3.01
N CYS A 60 -22.57 -5.37 2.20
CA CYS A 60 -22.72 -4.77 0.88
C CYS A 60 -23.68 -3.57 0.88
N THR A 61 -23.52 -2.67 1.86
CA THR A 61 -24.42 -1.54 2.05
C THR A 61 -24.35 -0.54 0.90
N ASN A 62 -25.44 0.20 0.68
CA ASN A 62 -25.55 1.24 -0.33
C ASN A 62 -25.08 0.74 -1.73
N ASN A 63 -25.46 -0.48 -2.09
CA ASN A 63 -25.09 -1.14 -3.33
C ASN A 63 -23.56 -1.15 -3.61
N GLY A 64 -22.75 -1.34 -2.54
CA GLY A 64 -21.28 -1.36 -2.58
C GLY A 64 -20.61 0.02 -2.52
N TYR A 65 -21.37 1.11 -2.53
CA TYR A 65 -20.79 2.45 -2.51
C TYR A 65 -20.22 2.84 -1.14
N ASP A 66 -20.68 2.23 -0.04
CA ASP A 66 -20.07 2.43 1.27
C ASP A 66 -18.68 1.81 1.34
N TYR A 67 -18.47 0.65 0.69
CA TYR A 67 -17.15 0.07 0.49
C TYR A 67 -16.26 0.99 -0.37
N ALA A 68 -16.77 1.48 -1.49
CA ALA A 68 -16.03 2.36 -2.39
C ALA A 68 -15.61 3.69 -1.70
N ALA A 69 -16.44 4.19 -0.77
CA ALA A 69 -16.15 5.41 -0.01
C ALA A 69 -14.98 5.29 0.98
N LEU A 70 -14.49 4.08 1.24
CA LEU A 70 -13.30 3.83 2.07
C LEU A 70 -11.99 4.05 1.31
N TYR A 71 -12.04 4.30 0.01
CA TYR A 71 -10.89 4.53 -0.84
C TYR A 71 -10.78 5.99 -1.27
N THR A 72 -9.56 6.40 -1.65
CA THR A 72 -9.37 7.69 -2.36
C THR A 72 -10.05 7.66 -3.72
N ASP A 73 -10.29 8.82 -4.34
CA ASP A 73 -10.99 8.91 -5.63
C ASP A 73 -10.30 8.10 -6.75
N ASP A 74 -8.98 7.98 -6.68
CA ASP A 74 -8.14 7.17 -7.57
C ASP A 74 -7.69 5.85 -6.93
N GLY A 75 -8.28 5.51 -5.78
CA GLY A 75 -7.98 4.30 -5.02
C GLY A 75 -8.37 3.02 -5.79
N TRP A 76 -7.73 1.92 -5.43
CA TRP A 76 -7.95 0.66 -6.13
C TRP A 76 -7.82 -0.57 -5.24
N PHE A 77 -8.48 -1.64 -5.68
CA PHE A 77 -8.43 -2.97 -5.11
C PHE A 77 -8.01 -3.99 -6.17
N THR A 78 -7.30 -5.02 -5.78
CA THR A 78 -7.04 -6.22 -6.58
C THR A 78 -6.82 -7.44 -5.69
N THR A 79 -6.89 -8.61 -6.29
CA THR A 79 -6.44 -9.87 -5.67
C THR A 79 -5.08 -10.27 -6.25
N SER A 80 -4.26 -10.96 -5.46
CA SER A 80 -3.00 -11.55 -5.92
C SER A 80 -2.95 -13.02 -5.54
N ARG A 81 -2.55 -13.85 -6.49
CA ARG A 81 -2.34 -15.28 -6.28
C ARG A 81 -1.00 -15.70 -6.84
N ASN A 82 -0.15 -16.30 -6.01
CA ASN A 82 1.20 -16.73 -6.42
C ASN A 82 1.99 -15.63 -7.14
N GLY A 83 1.89 -14.38 -6.63
CA GLY A 83 2.56 -13.22 -7.20
C GLY A 83 1.91 -12.62 -8.47
N ARG A 84 0.81 -13.20 -8.97
CA ARG A 84 0.06 -12.66 -10.12
C ARG A 84 -1.14 -11.88 -9.63
N GLN A 85 -1.20 -10.60 -9.98
CA GLN A 85 -2.36 -9.77 -9.71
C GLN A 85 -3.48 -10.07 -10.69
N GLY A 86 -4.72 -10.09 -10.18
CA GLY A 86 -5.95 -10.21 -10.95
C GLY A 86 -6.44 -8.87 -11.50
N THR A 87 -7.75 -8.78 -11.72
CA THR A 87 -8.40 -7.54 -12.15
C THR A 87 -8.16 -6.44 -11.12
N ARG A 88 -7.84 -5.25 -11.62
CA ARG A 88 -7.74 -4.03 -10.80
C ARG A 88 -9.04 -3.25 -10.91
N TRP A 89 -9.73 -3.12 -9.78
CA TRP A 89 -10.90 -2.27 -9.64
C TRP A 89 -10.46 -0.91 -9.12
N GLN A 90 -10.50 0.10 -9.98
CA GLN A 90 -10.04 1.45 -9.66
C GLN A 90 -11.13 2.49 -9.80
N GLY A 91 -11.23 3.37 -8.81
CA GLY A 91 -12.23 4.43 -8.75
C GLY A 91 -13.57 3.93 -8.22
N ARG A 92 -14.42 4.89 -7.87
CA ARG A 92 -15.62 4.68 -7.06
C ARG A 92 -16.57 3.61 -7.63
N ASP A 93 -16.90 3.68 -8.92
CA ASP A 93 -17.89 2.77 -9.51
C ASP A 93 -17.34 1.35 -9.63
N LYS A 94 -16.06 1.20 -10.01
CA LYS A 94 -15.40 -0.09 -10.09
C LYS A 94 -15.20 -0.73 -8.72
N LEU A 95 -14.89 0.06 -7.70
CA LEU A 95 -14.81 -0.44 -6.33
C LEU A 95 -16.17 -0.90 -5.80
N ALA A 96 -17.26 -0.17 -6.10
CA ALA A 96 -18.61 -0.62 -5.76
C ALA A 96 -18.99 -1.92 -6.51
N GLU A 97 -18.59 -2.06 -7.77
CA GLU A 97 -18.75 -3.29 -8.54
C GLU A 97 -17.98 -4.46 -7.90
N ALA A 98 -16.73 -4.24 -7.46
CA ALA A 98 -15.95 -5.24 -6.74
C ALA A 98 -16.64 -5.69 -5.44
N ALA A 99 -17.19 -4.76 -4.66
CA ALA A 99 -17.94 -5.09 -3.44
C ALA A 99 -19.19 -5.94 -3.70
N ARG A 100 -19.77 -5.86 -4.88
CA ARG A 100 -20.89 -6.69 -5.31
C ARG A 100 -20.47 -8.01 -5.99
N GLY A 101 -19.16 -8.27 -6.12
CA GLY A 101 -18.69 -9.45 -6.85
C GLY A 101 -19.06 -9.44 -8.33
N ASN A 102 -19.12 -8.27 -8.95
CA ASN A 102 -19.59 -8.03 -10.33
C ASN A 102 -21.09 -8.37 -10.55
N MET A 103 -21.87 -8.52 -9.47
CA MET A 103 -23.32 -8.69 -9.56
C MET A 103 -24.02 -7.33 -9.76
N LYS A 104 -25.29 -7.35 -10.18
CA LYS A 104 -26.08 -6.14 -10.39
C LYS A 104 -26.47 -5.45 -9.08
N SER A 105 -26.69 -6.25 -8.05
CA SER A 105 -27.08 -5.75 -6.73
C SER A 105 -26.43 -6.52 -5.59
N CYS A 106 -26.44 -5.97 -4.41
CA CYS A 106 -25.99 -6.61 -3.19
C CYS A 106 -26.81 -7.85 -2.79
N ASP A 107 -28.02 -8.02 -3.31
CA ASP A 107 -28.84 -9.21 -3.03
C ASP A 107 -28.30 -10.46 -3.72
N GLU A 108 -27.51 -10.28 -4.78
CA GLU A 108 -26.95 -11.33 -5.60
C GLU A 108 -25.50 -11.71 -5.22
N VAL A 109 -24.95 -11.09 -4.17
CA VAL A 109 -23.54 -11.29 -3.76
C VAL A 109 -23.30 -12.75 -3.39
N PRO A 110 -22.32 -13.44 -4.03
CA PRO A 110 -22.09 -14.88 -3.81
C PRO A 110 -21.53 -15.23 -2.44
N TRP A 111 -21.04 -14.26 -1.69
CA TRP A 111 -20.53 -14.43 -0.31
C TRP A 111 -21.49 -13.89 0.76
N LYS A 112 -22.78 -13.79 0.46
CA LYS A 112 -23.78 -13.37 1.42
C LYS A 112 -23.75 -14.31 2.63
N GLY A 113 -23.60 -13.72 3.84
CA GLY A 113 -23.50 -14.46 5.09
C GLY A 113 -22.07 -14.75 5.56
N ILE A 114 -21.04 -14.54 4.73
CA ILE A 114 -19.66 -14.58 5.18
C ILE A 114 -19.37 -13.44 6.15
N LYS A 115 -18.50 -13.72 7.13
CA LYS A 115 -17.90 -12.70 7.99
C LYS A 115 -16.40 -12.64 7.78
N HIS A 116 -15.91 -11.44 7.44
CA HIS A 116 -14.48 -11.16 7.34
C HIS A 116 -13.94 -10.80 8.72
N MET A 117 -12.99 -11.59 9.21
CA MET A 117 -12.30 -11.37 10.47
C MET A 117 -10.87 -10.94 10.19
N TYR A 118 -10.44 -9.84 10.82
CA TYR A 118 -9.10 -9.28 10.65
C TYR A 118 -8.30 -9.40 11.94
N VAL A 119 -7.08 -9.91 11.80
CA VAL A 119 -6.14 -10.11 12.91
C VAL A 119 -4.72 -9.71 12.50
N ASN A 120 -3.82 -9.60 13.47
CA ASN A 120 -2.39 -9.35 13.23
C ASN A 120 -2.11 -8.10 12.36
N HIS A 121 -2.76 -6.98 12.69
CA HIS A 121 -2.59 -5.75 11.92
C HIS A 121 -1.26 -5.08 12.24
N VAL A 122 -0.38 -4.99 11.23
CA VAL A 122 0.89 -4.25 11.27
C VAL A 122 0.74 -2.99 10.43
N ILE A 123 1.04 -1.82 11.01
CA ILE A 123 0.97 -0.50 10.35
C ILE A 123 2.33 0.16 10.46
N VAL A 124 2.86 0.66 9.35
CA VAL A 124 4.19 1.27 9.26
C VAL A 124 4.08 2.64 8.59
N PRO A 125 4.69 3.70 9.16
CA PRO A 125 4.76 5.00 8.49
C PRO A 125 5.40 4.91 7.11
N SER A 126 4.87 5.65 6.13
CA SER A 126 5.43 5.76 4.79
C SER A 126 5.44 7.23 4.33
N PRO A 127 6.18 7.59 3.26
CA PRO A 127 6.19 8.95 2.73
C PRO A 127 4.80 9.47 2.32
N GLU A 128 3.91 8.58 1.89
CA GLU A 128 2.56 8.93 1.45
C GLU A 128 1.52 8.88 2.59
N GLY A 129 1.91 8.39 3.78
CA GLY A 129 1.04 8.24 4.94
C GLY A 129 1.39 7.00 5.74
N ALA A 130 0.83 5.84 5.38
CA ALA A 130 1.15 4.56 6.01
C ALA A 130 1.00 3.40 5.02
N THR A 131 1.73 2.31 5.30
CA THR A 131 1.47 0.99 4.71
C THR A 131 1.02 0.04 5.79
N GLY A 132 0.35 -1.03 5.42
CA GLY A 132 -0.08 -2.04 6.38
C GLY A 132 -0.20 -3.43 5.80
N ARG A 133 -0.17 -4.38 6.71
CA ARG A 133 -0.52 -5.76 6.47
C ARG A 133 -1.52 -6.21 7.54
N ILE A 134 -2.59 -6.88 7.13
CA ILE A 134 -3.58 -7.43 8.04
C ILE A 134 -3.99 -8.81 7.56
N ASP A 135 -3.98 -9.80 8.46
CA ASP A 135 -4.39 -11.15 8.11
C ASP A 135 -5.93 -11.24 8.08
N LEU A 136 -6.44 -12.01 7.12
CA LEU A 136 -7.84 -12.23 6.86
C LEU A 136 -8.21 -13.68 7.09
N ILE A 137 -9.32 -13.90 7.79
CA ILE A 137 -10.05 -15.15 7.88
C ILE A 137 -11.51 -14.86 7.51
N ALA A 138 -12.06 -15.54 6.52
CA ALA A 138 -13.47 -15.45 6.15
C ALA A 138 -14.18 -16.75 6.51
N ILE A 139 -15.30 -16.63 7.24
CA ILE A 139 -16.07 -17.76 7.78
C ILE A 139 -17.56 -17.62 7.47
N GLY A 140 -18.30 -18.72 7.54
CA GLY A 140 -19.76 -18.73 7.61
C GLY A 140 -20.48 -18.82 6.28
N LEU A 141 -19.81 -19.17 5.18
CA LEU A 141 -20.53 -19.42 3.92
C LEU A 141 -21.45 -20.66 4.03
N ASP A 142 -22.49 -20.69 3.24
CA ASP A 142 -23.48 -21.77 3.17
C ASP A 142 -24.24 -22.03 4.47
N GLY A 143 -24.22 -21.03 5.40
CA GLY A 143 -24.94 -21.12 6.68
C GLY A 143 -24.20 -21.95 7.75
N ASP A 144 -23.00 -22.44 7.48
CA ASP A 144 -22.13 -23.06 8.48
C ASP A 144 -21.20 -22.03 9.14
N PRO A 145 -21.50 -21.58 10.39
CA PRO A 145 -20.70 -20.57 11.07
C PRO A 145 -19.28 -21.03 11.41
N HIS A 146 -18.99 -22.32 11.34
CA HIS A 146 -17.69 -22.90 11.66
C HIS A 146 -16.81 -23.13 10.44
N LYS A 147 -17.35 -22.97 9.24
CA LYS A 147 -16.62 -23.20 8.01
C LYS A 147 -15.70 -22.03 7.68
N VAL A 148 -14.41 -22.29 7.61
CA VAL A 148 -13.44 -21.33 7.07
C VAL A 148 -13.49 -21.40 5.54
N GLU A 149 -13.88 -20.28 4.90
CA GLU A 149 -14.03 -20.23 3.45
C GLU A 149 -12.71 -19.91 2.77
N HIS A 150 -12.04 -18.90 3.27
CA HIS A 150 -10.71 -18.58 2.80
C HIS A 150 -9.91 -17.82 3.86
N GLN A 151 -8.62 -17.83 3.67
CA GLN A 151 -7.66 -17.09 4.46
C GLN A 151 -6.63 -16.43 3.53
N GLY A 152 -5.99 -15.42 4.03
CA GLY A 152 -4.97 -14.68 3.30
C GLY A 152 -4.54 -13.47 4.11
N HIS A 153 -4.06 -12.48 3.43
CA HIS A 153 -3.80 -11.19 4.06
C HIS A 153 -4.01 -10.06 3.06
N TYR A 154 -4.16 -8.86 3.57
CA TYR A 154 -4.13 -7.65 2.76
C TYR A 154 -2.78 -6.95 2.89
N GLU A 155 -2.32 -6.39 1.79
CA GLU A 155 -1.25 -5.41 1.71
C GLU A 155 -1.86 -4.07 1.30
N ASP A 156 -1.68 -3.05 2.16
CA ASP A 156 -2.39 -1.80 2.08
C ASP A 156 -1.45 -0.61 1.95
N VAL A 157 -1.90 0.40 1.22
CA VAL A 157 -1.39 1.76 1.28
C VAL A 157 -2.51 2.68 1.77
N TYR A 158 -2.23 3.42 2.84
CA TYR A 158 -3.16 4.36 3.46
C TYR A 158 -2.71 5.78 3.25
N VAL A 159 -3.65 6.69 2.99
CA VAL A 159 -3.41 8.13 2.85
C VAL A 159 -4.33 8.90 3.80
N LYS A 160 -3.77 9.87 4.51
CA LYS A 160 -4.53 10.78 5.35
C LYS A 160 -5.08 11.93 4.52
N THR A 161 -6.39 12.09 4.51
CA THR A 161 -7.11 13.13 3.76
C THR A 161 -7.87 14.05 4.71
N ALA A 162 -8.50 15.09 4.19
CA ALA A 162 -9.42 15.92 4.98
C ALA A 162 -10.65 15.14 5.50
N LYS A 163 -10.97 13.99 4.89
CA LYS A 163 -12.06 13.08 5.31
C LYS A 163 -11.57 11.99 6.27
N GLY A 164 -10.31 12.01 6.71
CA GLY A 164 -9.67 10.98 7.52
C GLY A 164 -8.79 10.04 6.69
N TRP A 165 -8.44 8.90 7.27
CA TRP A 165 -7.64 7.88 6.60
C TRP A 165 -8.48 7.10 5.60
N LEU A 166 -7.93 6.90 4.38
CA LEU A 166 -8.53 6.15 3.29
C LEU A 166 -7.51 5.17 2.69
N PHE A 167 -8.00 4.10 2.06
CA PHE A 167 -7.17 3.23 1.23
C PHE A 167 -6.79 3.94 -0.06
N LYS A 168 -5.50 4.04 -0.35
CA LYS A 168 -4.98 4.35 -1.69
C LYS A 168 -4.96 3.07 -2.54
N SER A 169 -4.57 1.96 -1.91
CA SER A 169 -4.62 0.65 -2.53
C SER A 169 -4.78 -0.45 -1.50
N ARG A 170 -5.43 -1.52 -1.92
CA ARG A 170 -5.53 -2.77 -1.16
C ARG A 170 -5.31 -3.95 -2.10
N ILE A 171 -4.43 -4.86 -1.72
CA ILE A 171 -4.16 -6.09 -2.45
C ILE A 171 -4.52 -7.27 -1.53
N HIS A 172 -5.49 -8.07 -1.94
CA HIS A 172 -5.82 -9.31 -1.25
C HIS A 172 -4.86 -10.42 -1.71
N MET A 173 -3.92 -10.76 -0.87
CA MET A 173 -2.97 -11.85 -1.06
C MET A 173 -3.62 -13.17 -0.66
N LEU A 174 -4.07 -13.94 -1.64
CA LEU A 174 -4.71 -15.23 -1.41
C LEU A 174 -3.69 -16.27 -0.95
N ALA A 175 -4.04 -17.05 0.07
CA ALA A 175 -3.20 -18.16 0.52
C ALA A 175 -3.01 -19.20 -0.60
N PRO A 176 -1.85 -19.89 -0.67
CA PRO A 176 -1.62 -20.95 -1.64
C PRO A 176 -2.68 -22.05 -1.57
N GLY A 177 -3.11 -22.53 -2.73
CA GLY A 177 -4.09 -23.61 -2.83
C GLY A 177 -5.56 -23.19 -2.75
N GLN A 178 -5.85 -21.93 -2.44
CA GLN A 178 -7.24 -21.45 -2.43
C GLN A 178 -7.71 -21.05 -3.82
N ALA A 179 -8.92 -21.50 -4.19
CA ALA A 179 -9.59 -21.01 -5.38
C ALA A 179 -9.98 -19.53 -5.16
N ALA A 180 -9.77 -18.64 -6.16
CA ALA A 180 -10.46 -17.36 -6.13
C ALA A 180 -11.96 -17.69 -6.06
N VAL A 181 -12.70 -16.99 -5.19
CA VAL A 181 -14.16 -17.03 -5.29
C VAL A 181 -14.47 -16.47 -6.68
N SER A 182 -14.70 -17.39 -7.64
CA SER A 182 -15.05 -16.98 -8.99
C SER A 182 -16.46 -16.42 -8.93
N SER A 183 -16.58 -15.15 -9.25
CA SER A 183 -17.88 -14.58 -9.58
C SER A 183 -18.52 -15.47 -10.66
N GLY A 184 -19.44 -16.34 -10.28
CA GLY A 184 -20.27 -17.04 -11.24
C GLY A 184 -20.32 -18.56 -11.28
N SER A 185 -19.71 -19.31 -10.39
CA SER A 185 -20.00 -20.76 -10.32
C SER A 185 -21.14 -21.03 -9.33
N LYS A 186 -22.32 -21.25 -9.89
CA LYS A 186 -23.47 -21.82 -9.19
C LYS A 186 -23.02 -23.14 -8.53
N PRO A 187 -23.34 -23.45 -7.27
CA PRO A 187 -22.99 -24.73 -6.66
C PRO A 187 -23.63 -25.84 -7.49
N THR A 188 -22.82 -26.73 -8.04
CA THR A 188 -23.31 -27.99 -8.62
C THR A 188 -23.81 -28.82 -7.45
N GLY A 189 -25.14 -29.02 -7.40
CA GLY A 189 -25.80 -29.74 -6.34
C GLY A 189 -25.18 -31.09 -6.08
N VAL A 190 -24.84 -31.38 -4.86
CA VAL A 190 -24.52 -32.71 -4.36
C VAL A 190 -25.82 -33.50 -4.46
N LYS A 191 -25.87 -34.45 -5.40
CA LYS A 191 -26.92 -35.47 -5.42
C LYS A 191 -26.74 -36.32 -4.18
N LYS A 192 -27.83 -36.45 -3.42
CA LYS A 192 -27.95 -37.42 -2.30
C LYS A 192 -27.83 -38.84 -2.82
#